data_e8c12389e153a6b1840ed5cc7f964c42
#
_entry.id   e8c12389e153a6b1840ed5cc7f964c42
#
_cell.length_a   1.000
_cell.length_b   1.000
_cell.length_c   1.000
_cell.angle_alpha   90.00
_cell.angle_beta   90.00
_cell.angle_gamma   90.00
#
_symmetry.space_group_name_H-M   'P 1'
#
loop_
_entity.id
_entity.type
_entity.pdbx_description
1 polymer ?
#
loop_
_entity_poly.entity_id
_entity_poly.type
_entity_poly.pdbx_seq_one_letter_code
_entity_poly.pdbx_strand_id
1 'polypeptide(L)'
;MNRRHTRTGPILPLCALALAAAMTAQSAYASTVTQNTSWTIDRAGTTAKYRVTAYGDSIYAGYYGSISRVAKRAAPLVDGEYLSELWNADIEVIRRTKSGAVASDIYNNKIVSERSYMQTANTRVVTFEMCGNDGLQARSNFAGQSGTCNYGPLNTALTNCTTYTQAAMQYINANANAGTKLKVVATLYYPGYDADNGLANCTDSTTGQRPNKQQVFLPYLARMNWRACNFASQYGFACADDFAQYMGADYDANGDGQVDSDALRYVQGESENAYVTRITSTLRSTIRDANTHFVNGSTSYDYIQSDNTHPTYSGSATVYVGLFGGTGSGTSGPDYSGAQIVGGKNPVWNRFGHERMGWALSTFNPATP
;
A
#
# COMPACT_ATOMS: atom_id res chain seq x y z
N MET A 1 0.59 -85.89 33.69
CA MET A 1 -0.83 -85.48 33.56
C MET A 1 -0.94 -83.98 33.95
N ASN A 2 -0.96 -83.06 33.01
CA ASN A 2 -1.17 -81.65 33.27
C ASN A 2 -1.97 -81.05 32.09
N ARG A 3 -3.21 -80.80 32.35
CA ARG A 3 -4.14 -80.12 31.38
C ARG A 3 -3.84 -78.63 31.41
N ARG A 4 -3.48 -78.03 30.27
CA ARG A 4 -3.45 -76.58 30.05
C ARG A 4 -4.83 -76.15 29.52
N HIS A 5 -5.51 -75.26 30.27
CA HIS A 5 -6.65 -74.52 29.85
C HIS A 5 -6.24 -73.35 28.99
N THR A 6 -6.61 -73.35 27.75
CA THR A 6 -6.55 -72.13 26.89
C THR A 6 -7.84 -71.34 27.07
N ARG A 7 -7.70 -70.11 27.60
CA ARG A 7 -8.77 -69.11 27.61
C ARG A 7 -8.70 -68.31 26.34
N THR A 8 -9.71 -68.43 25.48
CA THR A 8 -10.00 -67.50 24.41
C THR A 8 -10.82 -66.35 24.95
N GLY A 9 -10.24 -65.14 24.97
CA GLY A 9 -10.95 -63.89 25.25
C GLY A 9 -11.54 -63.32 23.96
N PRO A 10 -12.67 -62.62 24.01
CA PRO A 10 -13.25 -62.02 22.79
C PRO A 10 -12.48 -60.82 22.33
N ILE A 11 -12.16 -60.81 21.02
CA ILE A 11 -11.58 -59.66 20.33
C ILE A 11 -12.72 -58.67 20.06
N LEU A 12 -12.71 -57.54 20.73
CA LEU A 12 -13.53 -56.38 20.40
C LEU A 12 -12.95 -55.67 19.19
N PRO A 13 -13.72 -55.32 18.18
CA PRO A 13 -13.25 -54.48 17.07
C PRO A 13 -13.10 -53.04 17.57
N LEU A 14 -11.86 -52.51 17.50
CA LEU A 14 -11.60 -51.09 17.62
C LEU A 14 -12.23 -50.37 16.43
N CYS A 15 -13.36 -49.71 16.65
CA CYS A 15 -13.85 -48.67 15.74
C CYS A 15 -12.91 -47.51 15.81
N ALA A 16 -12.05 -47.37 14.80
CA ALA A 16 -11.30 -46.16 14.58
C ALA A 16 -12.26 -45.03 14.17
N LEU A 17 -12.63 -44.17 15.09
CA LEU A 17 -13.26 -42.89 14.79
C LEU A 17 -12.20 -42.01 14.14
N ALA A 18 -12.20 -41.94 12.80
CA ALA A 18 -11.51 -40.88 12.07
C ALA A 18 -12.25 -39.56 12.32
N LEU A 19 -11.82 -38.79 13.30
CA LEU A 19 -12.19 -37.40 13.42
C LEU A 19 -11.55 -36.65 12.26
N ALA A 20 -12.30 -36.46 11.19
CA ALA A 20 -11.96 -35.47 10.16
C ALA A 20 -12.06 -34.09 10.83
N ALA A 21 -10.93 -33.57 11.32
CA ALA A 21 -10.79 -32.17 11.66
C ALA A 21 -10.95 -31.39 10.36
N ALA A 22 -12.14 -30.88 10.09
CA ALA A 22 -12.35 -29.82 9.14
C ALA A 22 -11.55 -28.62 9.65
N MET A 23 -10.33 -28.45 9.19
CA MET A 23 -9.62 -27.21 9.30
C MET A 23 -10.40 -26.20 8.45
N THR A 24 -11.35 -25.52 9.09
CA THR A 24 -11.82 -24.25 8.57
C THR A 24 -10.59 -23.36 8.56
N ALA A 25 -10.04 -23.10 7.37
CA ALA A 25 -9.09 -22.03 7.17
C ALA A 25 -9.82 -20.73 7.55
N GLN A 26 -9.82 -20.39 8.82
CA GLN A 26 -10.04 -19.03 9.24
C GLN A 26 -8.92 -18.24 8.58
N SER A 27 -9.28 -17.46 7.54
CA SER A 27 -8.45 -16.39 7.09
C SER A 27 -8.08 -15.58 8.35
N ALA A 28 -6.82 -15.73 8.77
CA ALA A 28 -6.28 -14.93 9.85
C ALA A 28 -6.35 -13.48 9.34
N TYR A 29 -7.41 -12.77 9.74
CA TYR A 29 -7.44 -11.32 9.60
C TYR A 29 -6.16 -10.83 10.27
N ALA A 30 -5.28 -10.23 9.48
CA ALA A 30 -4.07 -9.65 10.00
C ALA A 30 -4.46 -8.75 11.17
N SER A 31 -3.95 -9.05 12.36
CA SER A 31 -4.27 -8.24 13.54
C SER A 31 -3.83 -6.81 13.25
N THR A 32 -4.75 -5.85 13.38
CA THR A 32 -4.42 -4.45 13.15
C THR A 32 -3.50 -3.94 14.25
N VAL A 33 -2.43 -3.27 13.89
CA VAL A 33 -1.45 -2.73 14.85
C VAL A 33 -1.13 -1.28 14.53
N THR A 34 -1.29 -0.41 15.52
CA THR A 34 -0.87 0.99 15.42
C THR A 34 0.66 1.08 15.31
N GLN A 35 1.14 1.76 14.27
CA GLN A 35 2.56 1.94 13.98
C GLN A 35 2.87 3.42 13.75
N ASN A 36 2.61 4.24 14.75
CA ASN A 36 2.85 5.68 14.67
C ASN A 36 4.34 6.01 14.79
N THR A 37 4.81 6.95 13.98
CA THR A 37 6.18 7.47 14.07
C THR A 37 6.20 9.00 13.92
N SER A 38 7.24 9.61 14.47
CA SER A 38 7.52 11.04 14.36
C SER A 38 9.02 11.25 14.14
N TRP A 39 9.38 11.89 13.04
CA TRP A 39 10.76 12.16 12.67
C TRP A 39 10.93 13.62 12.31
N THR A 40 12.04 14.22 12.72
CA THR A 40 12.46 15.55 12.24
C THR A 40 13.63 15.38 11.30
N ILE A 41 13.51 15.93 10.12
CA ILE A 41 14.64 16.14 9.20
C ILE A 41 15.24 17.47 9.62
N ASP A 42 16.40 17.39 10.22
CA ASP A 42 17.11 18.55 10.77
C ASP A 42 18.03 19.13 9.71
N ARG A 43 17.84 20.39 9.37
CA ARG A 43 18.61 21.06 8.34
C ARG A 43 19.49 22.14 8.95
N ALA A 44 20.78 22.01 8.77
CA ALA A 44 21.76 22.92 9.34
C ALA A 44 21.50 24.37 8.91
N GLY A 45 21.55 25.29 9.84
CA GLY A 45 21.49 26.72 9.58
C GLY A 45 20.09 27.31 9.41
N THR A 46 19.04 26.56 9.71
CA THR A 46 17.66 27.06 9.71
C THR A 46 16.99 26.90 11.07
N THR A 47 16.02 27.75 11.35
CA THR A 47 15.10 27.62 12.49
C THR A 47 13.64 27.47 12.03
N ALA A 48 13.41 27.56 10.72
CA ALA A 48 12.08 27.35 10.15
C ALA A 48 11.70 25.89 10.23
N LYS A 49 10.54 25.58 10.84
CA LYS A 49 10.06 24.22 11.03
C LYS A 49 8.64 24.06 10.54
N TYR A 50 8.45 23.14 9.61
CA TYR A 50 7.14 22.80 9.06
C TYR A 50 6.82 21.33 9.28
N ARG A 51 5.56 20.94 9.05
CA ARG A 51 5.10 19.58 9.31
C ARG A 51 4.42 18.98 8.09
N VAL A 52 4.73 17.70 7.86
CA VAL A 52 3.98 16.75 7.04
C VAL A 52 3.21 15.83 7.99
N THR A 53 1.90 15.74 7.82
CA THR A 53 1.06 14.77 8.54
C THR A 53 0.57 13.73 7.56
N ALA A 54 0.93 12.47 7.81
CA ALA A 54 0.63 11.35 6.94
C ALA A 54 -0.26 10.33 7.67
N TYR A 55 -1.37 9.95 7.06
CA TYR A 55 -2.29 8.92 7.56
C TYR A 55 -2.28 7.72 6.62
N GLY A 56 -2.31 6.51 7.16
CA GLY A 56 -2.32 5.33 6.29
C GLY A 56 -2.23 4.01 7.03
N ASP A 57 -2.06 2.96 6.25
CA ASP A 57 -1.89 1.60 6.77
C ASP A 57 -0.41 1.19 6.88
N SER A 58 -0.11 -0.08 6.64
CA SER A 58 1.24 -0.63 6.70
C SER A 58 2.20 -0.04 5.66
N ILE A 59 1.65 0.45 4.54
CA ILE A 59 2.44 1.04 3.47
C ILE A 59 3.08 2.34 3.96
N TYR A 60 2.27 3.28 4.45
CA TYR A 60 2.77 4.55 4.99
C TYR A 60 3.51 4.39 6.32
N ALA A 61 3.20 3.32 7.08
CA ALA A 61 4.00 2.97 8.26
C ALA A 61 5.44 2.58 7.88
N GLY A 62 5.65 2.06 6.69
CA GLY A 62 6.91 1.45 6.30
C GLY A 62 7.11 0.06 6.90
N TYR A 63 6.05 -0.77 6.90
CA TYR A 63 6.13 -2.13 7.45
C TYR A 63 7.35 -2.88 6.94
N TYR A 64 8.05 -3.55 7.85
CA TYR A 64 9.22 -4.34 7.53
C TYR A 64 9.27 -5.66 8.28
N GLY A 65 8.80 -6.71 7.63
CA GLY A 65 8.94 -8.10 8.06
C GLY A 65 8.26 -8.46 9.38
N SER A 66 7.73 -7.50 10.14
CA SER A 66 6.99 -7.75 11.37
C SER A 66 6.14 -6.54 11.76
N ILE A 67 5.05 -6.79 12.50
CA ILE A 67 4.13 -5.76 12.98
C ILE A 67 4.77 -4.78 13.99
N SER A 68 5.92 -5.13 14.54
CA SER A 68 6.66 -4.30 15.51
C SER A 68 7.80 -3.51 14.86
N ARG A 69 8.01 -3.64 13.55
CA ARG A 69 9.13 -2.99 12.85
C ARG A 69 8.65 -2.19 11.66
N VAL A 70 9.15 -0.99 11.54
CA VAL A 70 8.91 -0.12 10.39
C VAL A 70 10.22 0.46 9.88
N ALA A 71 10.27 0.68 8.57
CA ALA A 71 11.36 1.41 7.96
C ALA A 71 11.31 2.89 8.36
N LYS A 72 12.45 3.45 8.73
CA LYS A 72 12.57 4.88 9.00
C LYS A 72 12.19 5.67 7.76
N ARG A 73 12.79 5.37 6.60
CA ARG A 73 12.53 6.01 5.32
C ARG A 73 11.34 5.38 4.59
N ALA A 74 10.14 5.48 5.18
CA ALA A 74 8.91 5.24 4.44
C ALA A 74 8.55 6.46 3.57
N ALA A 75 7.67 6.28 2.60
CA ALA A 75 7.33 7.29 1.59
C ALA A 75 7.06 8.70 2.14
N PRO A 76 6.31 8.90 3.25
CA PRO A 76 6.12 10.24 3.79
C PRO A 76 7.40 10.90 4.33
N LEU A 77 8.39 10.11 4.80
CA LEU A 77 9.67 10.69 5.23
C LEU A 77 10.52 11.09 4.03
N VAL A 78 10.51 10.29 2.97
CA VAL A 78 11.18 10.61 1.71
C VAL A 78 10.61 11.92 1.11
N ASP A 79 9.30 12.08 1.09
CA ASP A 79 8.66 13.35 0.69
C ASP A 79 9.11 14.52 1.59
N GLY A 80 9.19 14.31 2.90
CA GLY A 80 9.73 15.28 3.84
C GLY A 80 11.17 15.68 3.55
N GLU A 81 12.01 14.75 3.08
CA GLU A 81 13.40 15.03 2.65
C GLU A 81 13.42 15.98 1.44
N TYR A 82 12.55 15.75 0.44
CA TYR A 82 12.39 16.67 -0.70
C TYR A 82 11.90 18.04 -0.27
N LEU A 83 10.92 18.12 0.64
CA LEU A 83 10.42 19.37 1.18
C LEU A 83 11.50 20.13 1.96
N SER A 84 12.30 19.44 2.77
CA SER A 84 13.41 20.04 3.51
C SER A 84 14.43 20.67 2.56
N GLU A 85 14.74 20.01 1.46
CA GLU A 85 15.60 20.54 0.43
C GLU A 85 14.99 21.75 -0.26
N LEU A 86 13.74 21.63 -0.69
CA LEU A 86 13.03 22.64 -1.46
C LEU A 86 12.80 23.93 -0.67
N TRP A 87 12.44 23.81 0.62
CA TRP A 87 12.10 24.96 1.47
C TRP A 87 13.26 25.46 2.33
N ASN A 88 14.39 24.77 2.30
CA ASN A 88 15.53 25.02 3.19
C ASN A 88 15.08 25.14 4.66
N ALA A 89 14.34 24.13 5.14
CA ALA A 89 13.68 24.16 6.45
C ALA A 89 13.75 22.78 7.13
N ASP A 90 13.59 22.78 8.46
CA ASP A 90 13.33 21.55 9.20
C ASP A 90 11.94 21.04 8.86
N ILE A 91 11.84 19.74 8.60
CA ILE A 91 10.56 19.09 8.34
C ILE A 91 10.30 18.02 9.38
N GLU A 92 9.22 18.20 10.12
CA GLU A 92 8.69 17.20 11.02
C GLU A 92 7.67 16.33 10.27
N VAL A 93 7.97 15.06 10.12
CA VAL A 93 7.10 14.08 9.46
C VAL A 93 6.41 13.23 10.51
N ILE A 94 5.11 13.38 10.63
CA ILE A 94 4.26 12.64 11.56
C ILE A 94 3.49 11.58 10.77
N ARG A 95 3.80 10.32 10.99
CA ARG A 95 3.05 9.20 10.41
C ARG A 95 2.07 8.64 11.44
N ARG A 96 0.78 8.73 11.14
CA ARG A 96 -0.32 8.23 11.97
C ARG A 96 -0.94 7.03 11.26
N THR A 97 -0.35 5.87 11.50
CA THR A 97 -0.56 4.68 10.69
C THR A 97 -1.02 3.49 11.51
N LYS A 98 -1.72 2.55 10.82
CA LYS A 98 -2.23 1.34 11.44
C LYS A 98 -2.16 0.18 10.43
N SER A 99 -1.15 -0.67 10.57
CA SER A 99 -0.99 -1.86 9.72
C SER A 99 -2.20 -2.79 9.78
N GLY A 100 -2.58 -3.36 8.64
CA GLY A 100 -3.74 -4.24 8.53
C GLY A 100 -5.09 -3.52 8.49
N ALA A 101 -5.11 -2.19 8.66
CA ALA A 101 -6.35 -1.42 8.73
C ALA A 101 -6.99 -1.26 7.35
N VAL A 102 -8.30 -1.45 7.28
CA VAL A 102 -9.14 -1.14 6.11
C VAL A 102 -9.50 0.34 6.07
N ALA A 103 -10.05 0.81 4.96
CA ALA A 103 -10.34 2.23 4.72
C ALA A 103 -11.21 2.86 5.84
N SER A 104 -12.22 2.15 6.32
CA SER A 104 -13.06 2.61 7.43
C SER A 104 -12.29 2.82 8.73
N ASP A 105 -11.32 1.97 9.00
CA ASP A 105 -10.48 2.04 10.20
C ASP A 105 -9.48 3.21 10.09
N ILE A 106 -8.85 3.39 8.93
CA ILE A 106 -7.97 4.56 8.67
C ILE A 106 -8.77 5.85 8.83
N TYR A 107 -9.96 5.93 8.24
CA TYR A 107 -10.81 7.11 8.36
C TYR A 107 -11.15 7.42 9.82
N ASN A 108 -11.77 6.47 10.53
CA ASN A 108 -12.30 6.70 11.88
C ASN A 108 -11.20 6.83 12.93
N ASN A 109 -10.22 5.90 12.90
CA ASN A 109 -9.24 5.73 13.99
C ASN A 109 -7.91 6.44 13.74
N LYS A 110 -7.70 6.99 12.53
CA LYS A 110 -6.52 7.78 12.22
C LYS A 110 -6.89 9.21 11.82
N ILE A 111 -7.62 9.40 10.75
CA ILE A 111 -7.91 10.75 10.24
C ILE A 111 -8.81 11.51 11.21
N VAL A 112 -9.94 10.93 11.63
CA VAL A 112 -10.92 11.60 12.50
C VAL A 112 -10.42 11.70 13.94
N SER A 113 -10.03 10.57 14.54
CA SER A 113 -9.65 10.55 15.95
C SER A 113 -8.33 11.26 16.24
N GLU A 114 -7.42 11.31 15.28
CA GLU A 114 -6.10 11.90 15.42
C GLU A 114 -5.95 13.21 14.61
N ARG A 115 -7.06 13.92 14.36
CA ARG A 115 -7.10 15.17 13.58
C ARG A 115 -6.20 16.27 14.12
N SER A 116 -5.90 16.28 15.42
CA SER A 116 -5.05 17.29 16.05
C SER A 116 -3.68 17.41 15.37
N TYR A 117 -3.18 16.34 14.76
CA TYR A 117 -1.90 16.39 14.06
C TYR A 117 -1.95 17.24 12.78
N MET A 118 -3.04 17.16 11.99
CA MET A 118 -3.19 18.01 10.81
C MET A 118 -3.63 19.43 11.13
N GLN A 119 -4.14 19.68 12.33
CA GLN A 119 -4.56 21.00 12.81
C GLN A 119 -3.42 21.84 13.40
N THR A 120 -2.24 21.26 13.58
CA THR A 120 -1.08 21.97 14.13
C THR A 120 -0.67 23.12 13.22
N ALA A 121 -0.38 24.28 13.81
CA ALA A 121 -0.16 25.54 13.10
C ALA A 121 0.97 25.50 12.04
N ASN A 122 1.97 24.65 12.22
CA ASN A 122 3.07 24.47 11.28
C ASN A 122 2.82 23.36 10.23
N THR A 123 1.66 22.68 10.23
CA THR A 123 1.32 21.69 9.20
C THR A 123 1.15 22.38 7.85
N ARG A 124 1.91 21.92 6.86
CA ARG A 124 1.88 22.43 5.47
C ARG A 124 1.42 21.38 4.49
N VAL A 125 1.67 20.13 4.78
CA VAL A 125 1.28 19.01 3.93
C VAL A 125 0.47 18.01 4.73
N VAL A 126 -0.64 17.57 4.17
CA VAL A 126 -1.43 16.43 4.68
C VAL A 126 -1.53 15.41 3.56
N THR A 127 -1.05 14.19 3.82
CA THR A 127 -1.14 13.10 2.86
C THR A 127 -1.80 11.88 3.48
N PHE A 128 -2.47 11.08 2.66
CA PHE A 128 -3.01 9.81 3.12
C PHE A 128 -3.02 8.76 2.01
N GLU A 129 -2.97 7.50 2.43
CA GLU A 129 -3.27 6.34 1.61
C GLU A 129 -4.19 5.40 2.39
N MET A 130 -5.04 4.66 1.69
CA MET A 130 -5.95 3.67 2.28
C MET A 130 -6.45 2.70 1.21
N CYS A 131 -7.24 1.71 1.61
CA CYS A 131 -7.86 0.71 0.74
C CYS A 131 -7.00 -0.52 0.42
N GLY A 132 -5.70 -0.49 0.68
CA GLY A 132 -4.82 -1.64 0.41
C GLY A 132 -5.37 -2.91 1.04
N ASN A 133 -5.70 -2.85 2.32
CA ASN A 133 -6.23 -4.00 3.05
C ASN A 133 -7.65 -4.40 2.67
N ASP A 134 -8.51 -3.47 2.23
CA ASP A 134 -9.83 -3.81 1.66
C ASP A 134 -9.66 -4.71 0.44
N GLY A 135 -8.77 -4.31 -0.48
CA GLY A 135 -8.46 -5.07 -1.68
C GLY A 135 -7.82 -6.42 -1.38
N LEU A 136 -6.80 -6.45 -0.50
CA LEU A 136 -6.07 -7.67 -0.14
C LEU A 136 -6.97 -8.71 0.53
N GLN A 137 -7.83 -8.30 1.47
CA GLN A 137 -8.75 -9.20 2.15
C GLN A 137 -9.81 -9.74 1.18
N ALA A 138 -10.38 -8.88 0.33
CA ALA A 138 -11.37 -9.30 -0.67
C ALA A 138 -10.75 -10.24 -1.71
N ARG A 139 -9.50 -9.98 -2.14
CA ARG A 139 -8.74 -10.85 -3.02
C ARG A 139 -8.49 -12.23 -2.40
N SER A 140 -8.05 -12.27 -1.15
CA SER A 140 -7.85 -13.52 -0.41
C SER A 140 -9.14 -14.32 -0.29
N ASN A 141 -10.24 -13.66 0.07
CA ASN A 141 -11.56 -14.28 0.15
C ASN A 141 -12.01 -14.85 -1.20
N PHE A 142 -11.81 -14.11 -2.29
CA PHE A 142 -12.14 -14.58 -3.63
C PHE A 142 -11.27 -15.76 -4.05
N ALA A 143 -9.97 -15.70 -3.85
CA ALA A 143 -9.02 -16.74 -4.22
C ALA A 143 -9.28 -18.08 -3.49
N GLY A 144 -9.83 -18.02 -2.28
CA GLY A 144 -10.19 -19.19 -1.49
C GLY A 144 -11.54 -19.85 -1.87
N GLN A 145 -12.30 -19.28 -2.81
CA GLN A 145 -13.61 -19.80 -3.19
C GLN A 145 -13.53 -21.08 -4.01
N SER A 146 -14.60 -21.89 -3.92
CA SER A 146 -14.87 -23.03 -4.76
C SER A 146 -16.34 -23.01 -5.22
N GLY A 147 -16.69 -23.83 -6.19
CA GLY A 147 -18.04 -23.83 -6.76
C GLY A 147 -18.29 -22.60 -7.63
N THR A 148 -19.38 -21.88 -7.41
CA THR A 148 -19.71 -20.66 -8.14
C THR A 148 -18.98 -19.46 -7.55
N CYS A 149 -18.35 -18.62 -8.40
CA CYS A 149 -17.66 -17.42 -7.96
C CYS A 149 -18.64 -16.40 -7.37
N ASN A 150 -18.30 -15.86 -6.20
CA ASN A 150 -19.02 -14.78 -5.54
C ASN A 150 -18.16 -13.51 -5.56
N TYR A 151 -18.56 -12.52 -6.32
CA TYR A 151 -17.90 -11.22 -6.43
C TYR A 151 -18.32 -10.22 -5.33
N GLY A 152 -19.24 -10.59 -4.44
CA GLY A 152 -19.74 -9.75 -3.37
C GLY A 152 -18.65 -9.12 -2.50
N PRO A 153 -17.66 -9.87 -1.98
CA PRO A 153 -16.56 -9.31 -1.20
C PRO A 153 -15.76 -8.23 -1.95
N LEU A 154 -15.48 -8.42 -3.24
CA LEU A 154 -14.77 -7.43 -4.07
C LEU A 154 -15.60 -6.17 -4.28
N ASN A 155 -16.90 -6.31 -4.54
CA ASN A 155 -17.81 -5.17 -4.66
C ASN A 155 -17.92 -4.40 -3.34
N THR A 156 -17.96 -5.09 -2.21
CA THR A 156 -17.97 -4.47 -0.89
C THR A 156 -16.69 -3.70 -0.62
N ALA A 157 -15.53 -4.28 -0.94
CA ALA A 157 -14.24 -3.61 -0.79
C ALA A 157 -14.16 -2.34 -1.63
N LEU A 158 -14.60 -2.39 -2.89
CA LEU A 158 -14.66 -1.22 -3.77
C LEU A 158 -15.58 -0.13 -3.22
N THR A 159 -16.75 -0.52 -2.70
CA THR A 159 -17.72 0.42 -2.12
C THR A 159 -17.16 1.09 -0.86
N ASN A 160 -16.60 0.31 0.04
CA ASN A 160 -16.00 0.81 1.29
C ASN A 160 -14.83 1.76 0.98
N CYS A 161 -13.91 1.33 0.13
CA CYS A 161 -12.80 2.16 -0.32
C CYS A 161 -13.30 3.51 -0.86
N THR A 162 -14.25 3.48 -1.80
CA THR A 162 -14.82 4.68 -2.42
C THR A 162 -15.42 5.62 -1.37
N THR A 163 -16.26 5.07 -0.49
CA THR A 163 -16.97 5.84 0.55
C THR A 163 -16.01 6.52 1.51
N TYR A 164 -15.04 5.78 2.03
CA TYR A 164 -14.14 6.32 3.04
C TYR A 164 -13.02 7.20 2.45
N THR A 165 -12.59 6.96 1.22
CA THR A 165 -11.66 7.88 0.52
C THR A 165 -12.32 9.25 0.32
N GLN A 166 -13.56 9.27 -0.16
CA GLN A 166 -14.31 10.52 -0.30
C GLN A 166 -14.53 11.22 1.04
N ALA A 167 -14.97 10.48 2.07
CA ALA A 167 -15.17 11.01 3.40
C ALA A 167 -13.87 11.56 4.01
N ALA A 168 -12.75 10.90 3.79
CA ALA A 168 -11.43 11.37 4.24
C ALA A 168 -11.06 12.71 3.62
N MET A 169 -11.23 12.88 2.31
CA MET A 169 -10.95 14.16 1.65
C MET A 169 -11.84 15.30 2.15
N GLN A 170 -13.14 15.03 2.30
CA GLN A 170 -14.08 16.01 2.86
C GLN A 170 -13.69 16.39 4.29
N TYR A 171 -13.36 15.41 5.11
CA TYR A 171 -13.00 15.65 6.51
C TYR A 171 -11.68 16.43 6.64
N ILE A 172 -10.65 16.06 5.88
CA ILE A 172 -9.36 16.76 5.85
C ILE A 172 -9.57 18.20 5.39
N ASN A 173 -10.38 18.43 4.35
CA ASN A 173 -10.69 19.80 3.89
C ASN A 173 -11.34 20.66 4.98
N ALA A 174 -12.23 20.07 5.76
CA ALA A 174 -12.94 20.79 6.84
C ALA A 174 -12.08 21.00 8.09
N ASN A 175 -11.03 20.21 8.29
CA ASN A 175 -10.32 20.16 9.58
C ASN A 175 -8.83 20.46 9.50
N ALA A 176 -8.19 20.38 8.34
CA ALA A 176 -6.78 20.71 8.21
C ALA A 176 -6.50 22.19 8.57
N ASN A 177 -5.29 22.45 9.06
CA ASN A 177 -4.86 23.81 9.35
C ASN A 177 -5.04 24.72 8.13
N ALA A 178 -5.50 25.94 8.33
CA ALA A 178 -5.66 26.95 7.27
C ALA A 178 -4.34 27.25 6.52
N GLY A 179 -3.18 27.02 7.17
CA GLY A 179 -1.86 27.15 6.55
C GLY A 179 -1.44 25.93 5.71
N THR A 180 -2.26 24.86 5.61
CA THR A 180 -1.96 23.69 4.78
C THR A 180 -1.93 24.08 3.31
N LYS A 181 -0.80 23.86 2.66
CA LYS A 181 -0.55 24.23 1.26
C LYS A 181 -0.85 23.11 0.29
N LEU A 182 -0.70 21.86 0.74
CA LEU A 182 -0.85 20.69 -0.09
C LEU A 182 -1.61 19.59 0.65
N LYS A 183 -2.55 18.99 -0.04
CA LYS A 183 -3.25 17.76 0.38
C LYS A 183 -3.08 16.74 -0.72
N VAL A 184 -2.66 15.53 -0.38
CA VAL A 184 -2.34 14.48 -1.35
C VAL A 184 -3.02 13.17 -0.95
N VAL A 185 -3.58 12.47 -1.92
CA VAL A 185 -3.92 11.06 -1.81
C VAL A 185 -2.96 10.25 -2.66
N ALA A 186 -2.46 9.14 -2.13
CA ALA A 186 -1.67 8.18 -2.90
C ALA A 186 -2.56 7.05 -3.41
N THR A 187 -2.34 6.61 -4.66
CA THR A 187 -3.04 5.46 -5.23
C THR A 187 -2.40 4.15 -4.79
N LEU A 188 -3.11 3.06 -4.98
CA LEU A 188 -2.61 1.72 -4.71
C LEU A 188 -1.85 1.18 -5.92
N TYR A 189 -0.67 0.61 -5.69
CA TYR A 189 -0.03 -0.25 -6.69
C TYR A 189 -0.61 -1.67 -6.62
N TYR A 190 -0.32 -2.51 -7.61
CA TYR A 190 -0.83 -3.88 -7.66
C TYR A 190 0.16 -4.85 -7.00
N PRO A 191 -0.05 -5.26 -5.73
CA PRO A 191 0.83 -6.21 -5.08
C PRO A 191 0.52 -7.64 -5.53
N GLY A 192 1.54 -8.51 -5.52
CA GLY A 192 1.35 -9.93 -5.82
C GLY A 192 0.85 -10.20 -7.22
N TYR A 193 1.21 -9.38 -8.18
CA TYR A 193 0.78 -9.45 -9.57
C TYR A 193 0.91 -10.86 -10.16
N ASP A 194 2.06 -11.48 -9.99
CA ASP A 194 2.35 -12.80 -10.53
C ASP A 194 1.62 -13.92 -9.81
N ALA A 195 1.47 -13.79 -8.49
CA ALA A 195 0.74 -14.75 -7.69
C ALA A 195 -0.74 -14.84 -8.08
N ASP A 196 -1.29 -13.78 -8.66
CA ASP A 196 -2.68 -13.70 -9.08
C ASP A 196 -2.92 -14.17 -10.53
N ASN A 197 -1.87 -14.50 -11.26
CA ASN A 197 -1.96 -14.90 -12.67
C ASN A 197 -2.49 -16.33 -12.89
N GLY A 198 -2.94 -17.02 -11.87
CA GLY A 198 -3.54 -18.35 -11.95
C GLY A 198 -5.06 -18.31 -12.12
N LEU A 199 -5.63 -19.45 -12.52
CA LEU A 199 -7.08 -19.60 -12.57
C LEU A 199 -7.66 -19.69 -11.15
N ALA A 200 -8.82 -19.05 -10.96
CA ALA A 200 -9.60 -19.22 -9.74
C ALA A 200 -10.08 -20.68 -9.59
N ASN A 201 -10.37 -21.09 -8.35
CA ASN A 201 -10.96 -22.42 -8.11
C ASN A 201 -12.48 -22.44 -8.27
N CYS A 202 -13.12 -21.27 -8.30
CA CYS A 202 -14.54 -21.12 -8.57
C CYS A 202 -14.81 -20.94 -10.06
N THR A 203 -16.05 -21.20 -10.48
CA THR A 203 -16.55 -21.03 -11.85
C THR A 203 -17.46 -19.79 -11.91
N ASP A 204 -17.22 -18.91 -12.86
CA ASP A 204 -18.09 -17.77 -13.11
C ASP A 204 -19.42 -18.22 -13.70
N SER A 205 -20.53 -17.81 -13.09
CA SER A 205 -21.88 -18.25 -13.48
C SER A 205 -22.32 -17.77 -14.85
N THR A 206 -21.74 -16.68 -15.36
CA THR A 206 -22.09 -16.08 -16.64
C THR A 206 -21.36 -16.75 -17.79
N THR A 207 -20.07 -17.02 -17.61
CA THR A 207 -19.21 -17.58 -18.66
C THR A 207 -19.05 -19.10 -18.58
N GLY A 208 -19.37 -19.71 -17.45
CA GLY A 208 -19.11 -21.12 -17.19
C GLY A 208 -17.61 -21.47 -17.07
N GLN A 209 -16.73 -20.48 -16.99
CA GLN A 209 -15.28 -20.63 -16.97
C GLN A 209 -14.70 -20.30 -15.60
N ARG A 210 -13.52 -20.85 -15.32
CA ARG A 210 -12.71 -20.44 -14.17
C ARG A 210 -11.96 -19.17 -14.53
N PRO A 211 -12.24 -18.01 -13.88
CA PRO A 211 -11.62 -16.77 -14.26
C PRO A 211 -10.13 -16.72 -13.84
N ASN A 212 -9.34 -16.03 -14.61
CA ASN A 212 -7.98 -15.66 -14.22
C ASN A 212 -8.05 -14.64 -13.08
N LYS A 213 -7.34 -14.88 -12.00
CA LYS A 213 -7.39 -14.05 -10.79
C LYS A 213 -6.96 -12.61 -11.06
N GLN A 214 -5.88 -12.41 -11.79
CA GLN A 214 -5.42 -11.08 -12.17
C GLN A 214 -6.48 -10.32 -12.98
N GLN A 215 -7.12 -10.99 -13.93
CA GLN A 215 -8.20 -10.38 -14.72
C GLN A 215 -9.41 -10.00 -13.87
N VAL A 216 -9.60 -10.65 -12.73
CA VAL A 216 -10.62 -10.29 -11.73
C VAL A 216 -10.19 -9.11 -10.88
N PHE A 217 -8.98 -9.14 -10.31
CA PHE A 217 -8.58 -8.17 -9.27
C PHE A 217 -8.13 -6.83 -9.84
N LEU A 218 -7.44 -6.83 -10.95
CA LEU A 218 -6.90 -5.60 -11.55
C LEU A 218 -7.98 -4.56 -11.88
N PRO A 219 -9.16 -4.92 -12.43
CA PRO A 219 -10.24 -3.96 -12.65
C PRO A 219 -10.77 -3.31 -11.36
N TYR A 220 -10.82 -4.05 -10.25
CA TYR A 220 -11.25 -3.48 -8.96
C TYR A 220 -10.24 -2.47 -8.42
N LEU A 221 -8.96 -2.83 -8.45
CA LEU A 221 -7.90 -1.92 -8.04
C LEU A 221 -7.86 -0.67 -8.92
N ALA A 222 -7.97 -0.83 -10.24
CA ALA A 222 -8.02 0.30 -11.17
C ALA A 222 -9.21 1.23 -10.87
N ARG A 223 -10.39 0.68 -10.54
CA ARG A 223 -11.54 1.49 -10.11
C ARG A 223 -11.27 2.25 -8.81
N MET A 224 -10.67 1.60 -7.82
CA MET A 224 -10.29 2.26 -6.56
C MET A 224 -9.38 3.46 -6.83
N ASN A 225 -8.35 3.27 -7.66
CA ASN A 225 -7.40 4.31 -8.01
C ASN A 225 -8.04 5.45 -8.82
N TRP A 226 -8.83 5.10 -9.84
CA TRP A 226 -9.54 6.11 -10.61
C TRP A 226 -10.44 6.98 -9.72
N ARG A 227 -11.20 6.35 -8.81
CA ARG A 227 -12.09 7.08 -7.89
C ARG A 227 -11.31 7.96 -6.93
N ALA A 228 -10.19 7.49 -6.40
CA ALA A 228 -9.32 8.29 -5.55
C ALA A 228 -8.82 9.54 -6.26
N CYS A 229 -8.26 9.41 -7.49
CA CYS A 229 -7.79 10.56 -8.26
C CYS A 229 -8.93 11.47 -8.74
N ASN A 230 -10.08 10.91 -9.12
CA ASN A 230 -11.24 11.69 -9.51
C ASN A 230 -11.80 12.52 -8.34
N PHE A 231 -11.88 11.97 -7.14
CA PHE A 231 -12.22 12.73 -5.94
C PHE A 231 -11.15 13.76 -5.59
N ALA A 232 -9.87 13.42 -5.75
CA ALA A 232 -8.78 14.38 -5.52
C ALA A 232 -9.00 15.64 -6.33
N SER A 233 -9.32 15.51 -7.62
CA SER A 233 -9.61 16.66 -8.49
C SER A 233 -10.82 17.48 -8.03
N GLN A 234 -11.85 16.82 -7.46
CA GLN A 234 -13.07 17.48 -6.98
C GLN A 234 -12.88 18.22 -5.64
N TYR A 235 -12.04 17.68 -4.79
CA TYR A 235 -11.83 18.22 -3.43
C TYR A 235 -10.53 19.02 -3.28
N GLY A 236 -9.82 19.32 -4.37
CA GLY A 236 -8.58 20.12 -4.34
C GLY A 236 -7.42 19.38 -3.68
N PHE A 237 -7.34 18.07 -3.89
CA PHE A 237 -6.19 17.25 -3.55
C PHE A 237 -5.34 17.00 -4.81
N ALA A 238 -4.05 16.82 -4.62
CA ALA A 238 -3.22 16.14 -5.59
C ALA A 238 -3.42 14.63 -5.50
N CYS A 239 -3.20 13.93 -6.59
CA CYS A 239 -3.23 12.47 -6.64
C CYS A 239 -1.84 11.96 -7.01
N ALA A 240 -1.13 11.38 -6.04
CA ALA A 240 0.14 10.71 -6.29
C ALA A 240 -0.16 9.33 -6.88
N ASP A 241 0.13 9.17 -8.17
CA ASP A 241 -0.18 7.96 -8.93
C ASP A 241 0.91 6.90 -8.73
N ASP A 242 0.94 6.30 -7.53
CA ASP A 242 1.87 5.24 -7.19
C ASP A 242 1.69 4.00 -8.05
N PHE A 243 0.46 3.77 -8.56
CA PHE A 243 0.19 2.67 -9.47
C PHE A 243 1.01 2.82 -10.76
N ALA A 244 0.94 3.98 -11.42
CA ALA A 244 1.72 4.23 -12.62
C ALA A 244 3.23 4.17 -12.35
N GLN A 245 3.66 4.71 -11.20
CA GLN A 245 5.06 4.71 -10.81
C GLN A 245 5.64 3.30 -10.60
N TYR A 246 4.85 2.41 -9.99
CA TYR A 246 5.29 1.04 -9.72
C TYR A 246 5.15 0.14 -10.94
N MET A 247 3.99 0.19 -11.56
CA MET A 247 3.64 -0.75 -12.63
C MET A 247 4.32 -0.38 -13.96
N GLY A 248 4.68 0.88 -14.13
CA GLY A 248 5.44 1.36 -15.28
C GLY A 248 6.97 1.34 -15.11
N ALA A 249 7.47 0.83 -13.98
CA ALA A 249 8.87 1.01 -13.59
C ALA A 249 9.91 0.54 -14.63
N ASP A 250 9.61 -0.56 -15.32
CA ASP A 250 10.54 -1.13 -16.30
C ASP A 250 10.08 -0.88 -17.76
N TYR A 251 9.08 -0.03 -17.91
CA TYR A 251 8.50 0.24 -19.22
C TYR A 251 9.11 1.50 -19.83
N ASP A 252 9.93 1.31 -20.84
CA ASP A 252 10.53 2.35 -21.67
C ASP A 252 9.92 2.23 -23.08
N ALA A 253 8.79 2.89 -23.29
CA ALA A 253 8.04 2.79 -24.54
C ALA A 253 8.71 3.51 -25.70
N ASN A 254 9.47 4.54 -25.41
CA ASN A 254 10.08 5.42 -26.42
C ASN A 254 11.58 5.11 -26.65
N GLY A 255 12.18 4.25 -25.84
CA GLY A 255 13.57 3.83 -25.97
C GLY A 255 14.60 4.89 -25.57
N ASP A 256 14.21 5.86 -24.75
CA ASP A 256 15.11 6.94 -24.30
C ASP A 256 15.93 6.60 -23.05
N GLY A 257 15.76 5.39 -22.54
CA GLY A 257 16.43 4.91 -21.33
C GLY A 257 15.79 5.40 -20.04
N GLN A 258 14.65 6.06 -20.11
CA GLN A 258 13.87 6.48 -18.95
C GLN A 258 12.68 5.54 -18.74
N VAL A 259 12.25 5.45 -17.49
CA VAL A 259 11.03 4.69 -17.20
C VAL A 259 9.81 5.50 -17.63
N ASP A 260 9.04 4.95 -18.54
CA ASP A 260 7.86 5.56 -19.11
C ASP A 260 6.59 4.98 -18.45
N SER A 261 5.98 5.75 -17.56
CA SER A 261 4.74 5.36 -16.86
C SER A 261 3.48 5.98 -17.47
N ASP A 262 3.60 6.72 -18.57
CA ASP A 262 2.48 7.53 -19.11
C ASP A 262 1.30 6.67 -19.54
N ALA A 263 1.56 5.47 -20.08
CA ALA A 263 0.52 4.53 -20.46
C ALA A 263 -0.38 4.05 -19.30
N LEU A 264 0.10 4.15 -18.07
CA LEU A 264 -0.61 3.71 -16.85
C LEU A 264 -1.10 4.88 -16.00
N ARG A 265 -0.69 6.10 -16.31
CA ARG A 265 -1.01 7.28 -15.51
C ARG A 265 -2.50 7.62 -15.56
N TYR A 266 -3.04 8.06 -14.41
CA TYR A 266 -4.37 8.66 -14.39
C TYR A 266 -4.44 9.91 -15.28
N VAL A 267 -5.49 10.00 -16.07
CA VAL A 267 -5.77 11.15 -16.93
C VAL A 267 -7.03 11.84 -16.44
N GLN A 268 -6.90 13.10 -16.05
CA GLN A 268 -8.05 13.88 -15.58
C GLN A 268 -9.10 14.02 -16.69
N GLY A 269 -10.36 13.73 -16.34
CA GLY A 269 -11.48 13.77 -17.29
C GLY A 269 -11.71 12.47 -18.06
N GLU A 270 -10.81 11.49 -17.97
CA GLU A 270 -11.07 10.15 -18.49
C GLU A 270 -12.16 9.46 -17.67
N SER A 271 -13.08 8.74 -18.33
CA SER A 271 -14.11 8.00 -17.62
C SER A 271 -13.54 6.78 -16.90
N GLU A 272 -14.18 6.35 -15.78
CA GLU A 272 -13.78 5.15 -15.04
C GLU A 272 -13.60 3.92 -15.95
N ASN A 273 -14.56 3.69 -16.85
CA ASN A 273 -14.50 2.55 -17.76
C ASN A 273 -13.35 2.65 -18.76
N ALA A 274 -13.07 3.84 -19.31
CA ALA A 274 -11.96 4.05 -20.22
C ALA A 274 -10.63 3.80 -19.52
N TYR A 275 -10.45 4.34 -18.31
CA TYR A 275 -9.26 4.10 -17.48
C TYR A 275 -9.08 2.62 -17.19
N VAL A 276 -10.11 1.94 -16.67
CA VAL A 276 -10.04 0.51 -16.36
C VAL A 276 -9.69 -0.33 -17.58
N THR A 277 -10.30 -0.02 -18.74
CA THR A 277 -10.00 -0.72 -20.00
C THR A 277 -8.56 -0.51 -20.43
N ARG A 278 -8.06 0.71 -20.38
CA ARG A 278 -6.69 1.07 -20.72
C ARG A 278 -5.69 0.37 -19.79
N ILE A 279 -5.90 0.45 -18.47
CA ILE A 279 -5.06 -0.24 -17.49
C ILE A 279 -5.04 -1.74 -17.73
N THR A 280 -6.18 -2.38 -17.83
CA THR A 280 -6.25 -3.83 -17.99
C THR A 280 -5.70 -4.34 -19.32
N SER A 281 -5.88 -3.60 -20.43
CA SER A 281 -5.31 -3.98 -21.72
C SER A 281 -3.82 -3.74 -21.77
N THR A 282 -3.33 -2.62 -21.28
CA THR A 282 -1.89 -2.34 -21.18
C THR A 282 -1.23 -3.41 -20.35
N LEU A 283 -1.71 -3.68 -19.16
CA LEU A 283 -1.16 -4.70 -18.28
C LEU A 283 -1.26 -6.12 -18.83
N ARG A 284 -2.03 -6.43 -19.77
CA ARG A 284 -2.03 -7.74 -20.44
C ARG A 284 -0.94 -7.91 -21.50
N SER A 285 -0.50 -6.82 -22.09
CA SER A 285 0.32 -6.89 -23.30
C SER A 285 1.81 -6.61 -23.07
N THR A 286 2.15 -5.84 -22.05
CA THR A 286 3.49 -5.28 -21.91
C THR A 286 4.14 -5.52 -20.57
N ILE A 287 3.48 -6.26 -19.70
CA ILE A 287 3.75 -6.08 -18.37
C ILE A 287 4.62 -7.04 -17.80
N ARG A 288 5.20 -6.42 -16.94
CA ARG A 288 5.71 -7.01 -15.78
C ARG A 288 5.34 -8.48 -15.74
N ASP A 289 6.23 -9.29 -16.30
CA ASP A 289 6.25 -10.70 -16.05
C ASP A 289 6.66 -10.94 -14.58
N ALA A 290 6.74 -12.18 -14.18
CA ALA A 290 7.05 -12.61 -12.83
C ALA A 290 8.28 -11.96 -12.19
N ASN A 291 9.13 -11.35 -12.98
CA ASN A 291 10.40 -10.82 -12.50
C ASN A 291 10.39 -9.31 -12.31
N THR A 292 9.30 -8.64 -12.59
CA THR A 292 9.33 -7.21 -12.78
C THR A 292 9.22 -6.37 -11.52
N HIS A 293 8.68 -6.88 -10.45
CA HIS A 293 8.79 -6.23 -9.15
C HIS A 293 9.92 -6.81 -8.29
N PHE A 294 10.57 -7.85 -8.79
CA PHE A 294 11.82 -8.39 -8.27
C PHE A 294 12.84 -8.34 -9.36
N VAL A 295 13.38 -7.22 -9.61
CA VAL A 295 14.26 -7.16 -10.71
C VAL A 295 15.63 -7.67 -10.32
N ASN A 296 15.92 -8.84 -10.71
CA ASN A 296 17.17 -9.54 -10.55
C ASN A 296 18.23 -9.12 -11.56
N GLY A 297 18.41 -7.89 -11.80
CA GLY A 297 19.47 -7.46 -12.67
C GLY A 297 20.14 -6.21 -12.13
N SER A 298 21.32 -5.95 -12.55
CA SER A 298 22.08 -4.78 -12.10
C SER A 298 21.45 -3.44 -12.45
N THR A 299 20.42 -3.42 -13.29
CA THR A 299 19.70 -2.20 -13.73
C THR A 299 18.30 -2.10 -13.14
N SER A 300 17.98 -2.88 -12.17
CA SER A 300 16.63 -3.29 -11.88
C SER A 300 16.11 -2.67 -10.60
N TYR A 301 14.81 -2.47 -10.55
CA TYR A 301 14.10 -1.88 -9.45
C TYR A 301 13.43 -2.99 -8.63
N ASP A 302 13.72 -3.03 -7.35
CA ASP A 302 13.11 -3.95 -6.42
C ASP A 302 12.14 -3.17 -5.54
N TYR A 303 10.91 -2.99 -5.99
CA TYR A 303 9.93 -2.12 -5.32
C TYR A 303 9.14 -2.81 -4.24
N ILE A 304 9.02 -4.14 -4.29
CA ILE A 304 8.20 -4.92 -3.38
C ILE A 304 9.08 -5.88 -2.58
N GLN A 305 8.85 -5.98 -1.28
CA GLN A 305 9.51 -6.93 -0.40
C GLN A 305 9.11 -8.38 -0.75
N SER A 306 9.85 -9.34 -0.21
CA SER A 306 9.58 -10.78 -0.41
C SER A 306 8.21 -11.25 0.07
N ASP A 307 7.47 -10.42 0.78
CA ASP A 307 6.08 -10.68 1.16
C ASP A 307 5.06 -10.37 0.05
N ASN A 308 5.51 -9.95 -1.11
CA ASN A 308 4.71 -9.59 -2.28
C ASN A 308 3.68 -8.46 -2.03
N THR A 309 3.89 -7.65 -1.02
CA THR A 309 2.91 -6.63 -0.63
C THR A 309 3.56 -5.28 -0.30
N HIS A 310 4.55 -5.27 0.59
CA HIS A 310 5.09 -4.03 1.12
C HIS A 310 6.25 -3.48 0.30
N PRO A 311 6.37 -2.14 0.21
CA PRO A 311 7.47 -1.51 -0.51
C PRO A 311 8.82 -1.79 0.13
N THR A 312 9.85 -1.92 -0.71
CA THR A 312 11.24 -1.89 -0.26
C THR A 312 11.66 -0.48 0.18
N TYR A 313 12.73 -0.39 0.96
CA TYR A 313 13.24 0.89 1.46
C TYR A 313 14.76 0.94 1.38
N SER A 314 15.30 2.14 1.26
CA SER A 314 16.74 2.38 1.37
C SER A 314 17.14 2.78 2.78
N GLY A 315 18.44 2.66 3.08
CA GLY A 315 18.97 2.97 4.40
C GLY A 315 18.87 1.80 5.37
N SER A 316 19.62 1.89 6.43
CA SER A 316 19.84 0.76 7.36
C SER A 316 18.90 0.75 8.56
N ALA A 317 18.08 1.78 8.72
CA ALA A 317 17.35 1.95 9.96
C ALA A 317 15.91 1.46 9.87
N THR A 318 15.66 0.32 10.52
CA THR A 318 14.32 -0.03 10.98
C THR A 318 14.17 0.41 12.42
N VAL A 319 12.97 0.80 12.82
CA VAL A 319 12.63 1.13 14.19
C VAL A 319 11.57 0.22 14.75
N TYR A 320 11.68 -0.07 16.03
CA TYR A 320 10.64 -0.75 16.76
C TYR A 320 9.55 0.26 17.18
N VAL A 321 8.33 -0.05 16.90
CA VAL A 321 7.16 0.76 17.29
C VAL A 321 6.37 0.15 18.45
N GLY A 322 6.85 -0.97 18.98
CA GLY A 322 6.16 -1.72 20.04
C GLY A 322 4.99 -2.54 19.54
N LEU A 323 4.66 -3.62 20.24
CA LEU A 323 3.58 -4.54 19.88
C LEU A 323 2.17 -3.97 20.10
N PHE A 324 2.04 -2.91 20.89
CA PHE A 324 0.75 -2.34 21.31
C PHE A 324 0.60 -0.85 20.97
N GLY A 325 1.19 -0.42 19.88
CA GLY A 325 0.98 0.93 19.39
C GLY A 325 1.91 2.00 19.98
N GLY A 326 3.11 1.61 20.38
CA GLY A 326 4.17 2.56 20.70
C GLY A 326 4.47 3.49 19.53
N THR A 327 4.91 4.70 19.80
CA THR A 327 5.34 5.66 18.79
C THR A 327 6.85 5.64 18.68
N GLY A 328 7.37 5.25 17.53
CA GLY A 328 8.78 5.45 17.19
C GLY A 328 9.00 6.93 16.86
N SER A 329 10.07 7.51 17.37
CA SER A 329 10.40 8.91 17.11
C SER A 329 11.90 9.12 17.06
N GLY A 330 12.32 10.20 16.46
CA GLY A 330 13.73 10.57 16.42
C GLY A 330 13.99 11.71 15.44
N THR A 331 15.24 12.14 15.42
CA THR A 331 15.74 13.08 14.42
C THR A 331 16.36 12.30 13.27
N SER A 332 16.01 12.66 12.05
CA SER A 332 16.53 12.08 10.83
C SER A 332 17.25 13.15 10.04
N GLY A 333 18.54 13.01 9.88
CA GLY A 333 19.24 13.67 8.78
C GLY A 333 19.01 12.90 7.48
N PRO A 334 19.43 13.45 6.31
CA PRO A 334 19.40 12.71 5.06
C PRO A 334 20.21 11.41 5.22
N ASP A 335 19.53 10.26 5.10
CA ASP A 335 20.19 8.95 5.18
C ASP A 335 20.85 8.55 3.84
N TYR A 336 21.03 9.51 2.97
CA TYR A 336 21.62 9.34 1.66
C TYR A 336 22.68 10.41 1.44
N SER A 337 23.67 10.12 0.62
CA SER A 337 24.51 11.19 0.10
C SER A 337 23.61 12.14 -0.70
N GLY A 338 23.62 13.42 -0.40
CA GLY A 338 22.71 14.43 -0.98
C GLY A 338 22.55 14.37 -2.50
N ALA A 339 23.50 13.72 -3.20
CA ALA A 339 23.41 13.43 -4.61
C ALA A 339 22.30 12.43 -5.01
N GLN A 340 21.78 11.65 -4.08
CA GLN A 340 20.85 10.58 -4.42
C GLN A 340 19.39 11.04 -4.52
N ILE A 341 19.03 12.13 -3.86
CA ILE A 341 17.69 12.73 -3.97
C ILE A 341 17.74 14.11 -4.63
N VAL A 342 18.80 14.87 -4.44
CA VAL A 342 19.04 16.12 -5.18
C VAL A 342 19.32 15.78 -6.64
N GLY A 343 18.37 15.86 -7.45
CA GLY A 343 18.41 15.35 -8.81
C GLY A 343 17.49 14.17 -9.03
N GLY A 344 16.82 13.74 -7.96
CA GLY A 344 15.94 12.58 -7.88
C GLY A 344 14.66 12.61 -8.69
N LYS A 345 14.60 13.43 -9.70
CA LYS A 345 13.64 13.26 -10.79
C LYS A 345 14.05 12.16 -11.76
N ASN A 346 15.25 11.62 -11.63
CA ASN A 346 15.69 10.50 -12.44
C ASN A 346 15.25 9.18 -11.78
N PRO A 347 14.35 8.42 -12.40
CA PRO A 347 13.83 7.15 -11.88
C PRO A 347 14.92 6.13 -11.55
N VAL A 348 16.08 6.20 -12.18
CA VAL A 348 17.22 5.31 -11.94
C VAL A 348 17.74 5.39 -10.49
N TRP A 349 17.52 6.52 -9.81
CA TRP A 349 17.96 6.72 -8.43
C TRP A 349 16.92 6.29 -7.38
N ASN A 350 15.65 6.21 -7.75
CA ASN A 350 14.57 5.78 -6.88
C ASN A 350 14.36 4.27 -7.01
N ARG A 351 15.33 3.51 -6.53
CA ARG A 351 15.40 2.04 -6.70
C ARG A 351 14.52 1.27 -5.74
N PHE A 352 14.05 1.91 -4.68
CA PHE A 352 13.26 1.28 -3.65
C PHE A 352 11.82 1.78 -3.69
N GLY A 353 10.88 0.91 -3.30
CA GLY A 353 9.46 1.22 -3.39
C GLY A 353 9.07 2.48 -2.63
N HIS A 354 9.53 2.64 -1.39
CA HIS A 354 9.24 3.83 -0.60
C HIS A 354 9.88 5.11 -1.17
N GLU A 355 11.05 5.01 -1.79
CA GLU A 355 11.64 6.16 -2.47
C GLU A 355 10.82 6.57 -3.67
N ARG A 356 10.31 5.58 -4.43
CA ARG A 356 9.48 5.83 -5.59
C ARG A 356 8.15 6.48 -5.22
N MET A 357 7.49 6.01 -4.15
CA MET A 357 6.27 6.64 -3.61
C MET A 357 6.54 8.05 -3.08
N GLY A 358 7.61 8.24 -2.31
CA GLY A 358 7.98 9.56 -1.80
C GLY A 358 8.30 10.54 -2.92
N TRP A 359 8.92 10.09 -3.99
CA TRP A 359 9.12 10.90 -5.18
C TRP A 359 7.78 11.26 -5.84
N ALA A 360 6.84 10.33 -5.97
CA ALA A 360 5.51 10.61 -6.52
C ALA A 360 4.77 11.68 -5.70
N LEU A 361 4.83 11.61 -4.38
CA LEU A 361 4.31 12.64 -3.49
C LEU A 361 4.97 14.00 -3.74
N SER A 362 6.31 14.01 -3.83
CA SER A 362 7.10 15.23 -3.95
C SER A 362 6.89 16.00 -5.26
N THR A 363 6.35 15.36 -6.30
CA THR A 363 6.04 16.03 -7.58
C THR A 363 5.00 17.14 -7.44
N PHE A 364 4.23 17.14 -6.34
CA PHE A 364 3.20 18.13 -6.05
C PHE A 364 3.65 19.17 -5.02
N ASN A 365 4.86 19.07 -4.48
CA ASN A 365 5.33 19.94 -3.43
C ASN A 365 5.32 21.41 -3.87
N PRO A 366 4.68 22.32 -3.10
CA PRO A 366 4.67 23.73 -3.44
C PRO A 366 6.06 24.33 -3.25
N ALA A 367 6.39 25.30 -4.07
CA ALA A 367 7.68 25.98 -4.04
C ALA A 367 7.98 26.70 -2.71
N THR A 368 6.94 27.05 -1.96
CA THR A 368 7.05 27.74 -0.67
C THR A 368 6.14 27.11 0.37
N PRO A 369 6.55 27.11 1.65
CA PRO A 369 5.80 26.51 2.74
C PRO A 369 4.52 27.28 3.15
#